data_d99577657a1398ec20e6bbcedb6dd1cc
#
_entry.id   d99577657a1398ec20e6bbcedb6dd1cc
#
_cell.length_a   1.000
_cell.length_b   1.000
_cell.length_c   1.000
_cell.angle_alpha   90.00
_cell.angle_beta   90.00
_cell.angle_gamma   90.00
#
_symmetry.space_group_name_H-M   'P 1'
#
loop_
_entity.id
_entity.type
_entity.pdbx_description
1 polymer ?
#
loop_
_entity_poly.entity_id
_entity_poly.type
_entity_poly.pdbx_seq_one_letter_code
_entity_poly.pdbx_strand_id
1 'polypeptide(L)'
;MSPHLRPAERGDVPALVRLRLANAERHVQLDPDVFRVPDAAAVQRHFEEVVGSALISVAEVAGEVVGMAEVVLLPPPPDHQILVPRRGADVHTVVLDGFRGQGVGAALVQEAEKVAAAHGASVVFAGIFATNEDAVGFYSASGFGPREILLSKSCG
;
A
#
# COMPACT_ATOMS: atom_id res chain seq x y z
N MET A 1 2.76 18.99 12.46
CA MET A 1 3.96 18.96 11.62
C MET A 1 3.67 18.20 10.36
N SER A 2 3.94 18.80 9.19
CA SER A 2 3.69 18.16 7.91
C SER A 2 4.77 17.11 7.62
N PRO A 3 4.39 15.93 7.10
CA PRO A 3 5.38 14.93 6.72
C PRO A 3 6.15 15.39 5.47
N HIS A 4 7.40 15.02 5.39
CA HIS A 4 8.20 15.18 4.18
C HIS A 4 8.10 13.89 3.35
N LEU A 5 7.55 14.02 2.14
CA LEU A 5 7.41 12.89 1.22
C LEU A 5 8.54 12.88 0.20
N ARG A 6 9.07 11.72 -0.06
CA ARG A 6 10.09 11.51 -1.08
C ARG A 6 10.09 10.07 -1.57
N PRO A 7 10.69 9.78 -2.74
CA PRO A 7 10.91 8.41 -3.16
C PRO A 7 11.77 7.65 -2.15
N ALA A 8 11.50 6.37 -1.98
CA ALA A 8 12.30 5.51 -1.11
C ALA A 8 13.68 5.29 -1.71
N GLU A 9 14.70 5.29 -0.86
CA GLU A 9 16.08 5.03 -1.20
C GLU A 9 16.56 3.73 -0.55
N ARG A 10 17.70 3.23 -0.99
CA ARG A 10 18.24 1.97 -0.47
C ARG A 10 18.45 1.98 1.05
N GLY A 11 18.83 3.12 1.60
CA GLY A 11 18.99 3.30 3.04
C GLY A 11 17.69 3.19 3.83
N ASP A 12 16.54 3.28 3.16
CA ASP A 12 15.23 3.16 3.81
C ASP A 12 14.76 1.71 4.00
N VAL A 13 15.46 0.73 3.41
CA VAL A 13 15.00 -0.66 3.45
C VAL A 13 14.74 -1.17 4.87
N PRO A 14 15.58 -0.91 5.88
CA PRO A 14 15.26 -1.34 7.24
C PRO A 14 13.93 -0.75 7.76
N ALA A 15 13.66 0.51 7.47
CA ALA A 15 12.40 1.15 7.87
C ALA A 15 11.20 0.55 7.13
N LEU A 16 11.34 0.26 5.84
CA LEU A 16 10.30 -0.38 5.03
C LEU A 16 9.98 -1.78 5.55
N VAL A 17 11.00 -2.55 5.92
CA VAL A 17 10.81 -3.87 6.54
C VAL A 17 10.02 -3.74 7.84
N ARG A 18 10.39 -2.81 8.70
CA ARG A 18 9.67 -2.57 9.96
C ARG A 18 8.21 -2.23 9.72
N LEU A 19 7.92 -1.37 8.74
CA LEU A 19 6.55 -0.99 8.39
C LEU A 19 5.75 -2.19 7.88
N ARG A 20 6.32 -3.00 7.01
CA ARG A 20 5.66 -4.20 6.47
C ARG A 20 5.34 -5.20 7.58
N LEU A 21 6.28 -5.46 8.48
CA LEU A 21 6.08 -6.41 9.57
C LEU A 21 5.03 -5.91 10.57
N ALA A 22 5.04 -4.62 10.91
CA ALA A 22 4.02 -4.03 11.77
C ALA A 22 2.62 -4.15 11.16
N ASN A 23 2.50 -3.88 9.86
CA ASN A 23 1.23 -4.04 9.13
C ASN A 23 0.77 -5.50 9.12
N ALA A 24 1.70 -6.44 8.94
CA ALA A 24 1.39 -7.87 8.95
C ALA A 24 0.85 -8.31 10.31
N GLU A 25 1.47 -7.87 11.39
CA GLU A 25 1.00 -8.19 12.75
C GLU A 25 -0.43 -7.71 13.00
N ARG A 26 -0.78 -6.53 12.50
CA ARG A 26 -2.14 -6.00 12.63
C ARG A 26 -3.14 -6.81 11.81
N HIS A 27 -2.77 -7.27 10.63
CA HIS A 27 -3.63 -8.11 9.80
C HIS A 27 -3.83 -9.50 10.39
N VAL A 28 -2.79 -10.07 11.02
CA VAL A 28 -2.92 -11.34 11.75
C VAL A 28 -3.99 -11.23 12.84
N GLN A 29 -4.10 -10.09 13.51
CA GLN A 29 -5.15 -9.88 14.51
C GLN A 29 -6.54 -9.79 13.88
N LEU A 30 -6.66 -9.38 12.63
CA LEU A 30 -7.94 -9.39 11.91
C LEU A 30 -8.37 -10.81 11.56
N ASP A 31 -7.47 -11.61 11.03
CA ASP A 31 -7.76 -13.00 10.68
C ASP A 31 -6.45 -13.81 10.54
N PRO A 32 -6.10 -14.62 11.56
CA PRO A 32 -4.87 -15.41 11.53
C PRO A 32 -4.90 -16.60 10.55
N ASP A 33 -6.07 -16.95 10.03
CA ASP A 33 -6.18 -18.00 9.02
C ASP A 33 -5.87 -17.47 7.61
N VAL A 34 -5.96 -16.17 7.42
CA VAL A 34 -5.72 -15.51 6.13
C VAL A 34 -4.33 -14.87 6.08
N PHE A 35 -3.92 -14.23 7.17
CA PHE A 35 -2.70 -13.44 7.20
C PHE A 35 -1.63 -14.08 8.06
N ARG A 36 -0.38 -13.82 7.71
CA ARG A 36 0.79 -14.23 8.49
C ARG A 36 1.81 -13.10 8.54
N VAL A 37 2.72 -13.16 9.49
CA VAL A 37 3.91 -12.31 9.48
C VAL A 37 4.95 -12.99 8.60
N PRO A 38 5.37 -12.35 7.49
CA PRO A 38 6.35 -12.97 6.60
C PRO A 38 7.76 -12.96 7.22
N ASP A 39 8.64 -13.77 6.63
CA ASP A 39 10.05 -13.78 7.01
C ASP A 39 10.69 -12.42 6.71
N ALA A 40 11.37 -11.84 7.70
CA ALA A 40 11.99 -10.53 7.56
C ALA A 40 13.01 -10.47 6.42
N ALA A 41 13.78 -11.54 6.21
CA ALA A 41 14.76 -11.58 5.12
C ALA A 41 14.09 -11.57 3.74
N ALA A 42 12.93 -12.22 3.60
CA ALA A 42 12.18 -12.21 2.36
C ALA A 42 11.61 -10.80 2.06
N VAL A 43 11.12 -10.12 3.09
CA VAL A 43 10.63 -8.74 2.96
C VAL A 43 11.77 -7.80 2.58
N GLN A 44 12.93 -7.97 3.20
CA GLN A 44 14.12 -7.18 2.88
C GLN A 44 14.52 -7.34 1.41
N ARG A 45 14.59 -8.58 0.92
CA ARG A 45 14.91 -8.83 -0.50
C ARG A 45 13.94 -8.16 -1.45
N HIS A 46 12.64 -8.21 -1.13
CA HIS A 46 11.63 -7.54 -1.94
C HIS A 46 11.90 -6.03 -2.04
N PHE A 47 12.10 -5.37 -0.90
CA PHE A 47 12.34 -3.93 -0.91
C PHE A 47 13.67 -3.55 -1.57
N GLU A 48 14.71 -4.35 -1.39
CA GLU A 48 15.99 -4.13 -2.09
C GLU A 48 15.82 -4.15 -3.60
N GLU A 49 14.92 -4.99 -4.12
CA GLU A 49 14.64 -5.09 -5.55
C GLU A 49 13.83 -3.90 -6.09
N VAL A 50 12.90 -3.36 -5.29
CA VAL A 50 11.92 -2.38 -5.79
C VAL A 50 12.22 -0.92 -5.44
N VAL A 51 13.11 -0.63 -4.49
CA VAL A 51 13.36 0.76 -4.07
C VAL A 51 13.89 1.65 -5.19
N GLY A 52 14.59 1.10 -6.19
CA GLY A 52 15.12 1.87 -7.32
C GLY A 52 14.09 2.22 -8.38
N SER A 53 12.87 1.69 -8.30
CA SER A 53 11.84 1.84 -9.33
C SER A 53 11.05 3.14 -9.25
N ALA A 54 11.21 3.93 -8.19
CA ALA A 54 10.42 5.13 -7.87
C ALA A 54 8.94 4.83 -7.61
N LEU A 55 8.58 3.56 -7.37
CA LEU A 55 7.20 3.15 -7.09
C LEU A 55 6.87 3.11 -5.59
N ILE A 56 7.86 3.37 -4.73
CA ILE A 56 7.66 3.44 -3.29
C ILE A 56 8.00 4.85 -2.82
N SER A 57 7.08 5.45 -2.09
CA SER A 57 7.28 6.73 -1.41
C SER A 57 7.34 6.52 0.09
N VAL A 58 8.16 7.29 0.77
CA VAL A 58 8.22 7.31 2.23
C VAL A 58 7.82 8.66 2.77
N ALA A 59 7.30 8.66 3.98
CA ALA A 59 6.99 9.87 4.73
C ALA A 59 7.91 9.97 5.94
N GLU A 60 8.62 11.09 6.04
CA GLU A 60 9.47 11.41 7.18
C GLU A 60 8.81 12.43 8.07
N VAL A 61 8.92 12.22 9.37
CA VAL A 61 8.58 13.19 10.40
C VAL A 61 9.79 13.29 11.34
N ALA A 62 10.33 14.49 11.49
CA ALA A 62 11.52 14.73 12.31
C ALA A 62 12.71 13.81 11.94
N GLY A 63 12.91 13.57 10.65
CA GLY A 63 14.01 12.74 10.15
C GLY A 63 13.80 11.24 10.25
N GLU A 64 12.66 10.78 10.74
CA GLU A 64 12.33 9.37 10.87
C GLU A 64 11.29 8.97 9.82
N VAL A 65 11.50 7.83 9.15
CA VAL A 65 10.51 7.26 8.23
C VAL A 65 9.40 6.62 9.06
N VAL A 66 8.20 7.18 8.95
CA VAL A 66 7.03 6.76 9.74
C VAL A 66 5.91 6.19 8.91
N GLY A 67 6.03 6.23 7.59
CA GLY A 67 5.03 5.68 6.70
C GLY A 67 5.58 5.44 5.30
N MET A 68 4.85 4.64 4.54
CA MET A 68 5.17 4.35 3.14
C MET A 68 3.91 4.16 2.33
N ALA A 69 4.02 4.37 1.01
CA ALA A 69 3.04 3.95 0.03
C ALA A 69 3.79 3.19 -1.08
N GLU A 70 3.30 2.01 -1.39
CA GLU A 70 3.82 1.20 -2.51
C GLU A 70 2.78 1.18 -3.62
N VAL A 71 3.23 1.48 -4.85
CA VAL A 71 2.42 1.39 -6.06
C VAL A 71 2.84 0.13 -6.81
N VAL A 72 1.88 -0.74 -7.10
CA VAL A 72 2.10 -1.95 -7.88
C VAL A 72 1.35 -1.80 -9.20
N LEU A 73 2.10 -1.63 -10.28
CA LEU A 73 1.50 -1.48 -11.62
C LEU A 73 0.90 -2.80 -12.06
N LEU A 74 -0.33 -2.77 -12.52
CA LEU A 74 -1.04 -3.95 -13.00
C LEU A 74 -0.93 -4.07 -14.52
N PRO A 75 -0.88 -5.31 -15.07
CA PRO A 75 -0.94 -5.49 -16.50
C PRO A 75 -2.32 -5.06 -17.02
N PRO A 76 -2.42 -4.56 -18.28
CA PRO A 76 -3.71 -4.25 -18.85
C PRO A 76 -4.54 -5.54 -19.01
N PRO A 77 -5.88 -5.45 -18.91
CA PRO A 77 -6.73 -6.63 -19.14
C PRO A 77 -6.50 -7.20 -20.54
N PRO A 78 -6.46 -8.55 -20.69
CA PRO A 78 -6.38 -9.15 -22.02
C PRO A 78 -7.61 -8.80 -22.88
N ASP A 79 -7.44 -8.78 -24.19
CA ASP A 79 -8.49 -8.37 -25.13
C ASP A 79 -9.77 -9.21 -25.05
N HIS A 80 -9.69 -10.45 -24.56
CA HIS A 80 -10.86 -11.33 -24.42
C HIS A 80 -11.68 -11.07 -23.15
N GLN A 81 -11.21 -10.18 -22.26
CA GLN A 81 -11.90 -9.85 -21.02
C GLN A 81 -13.02 -8.84 -21.24
N ILE A 82 -14.02 -8.89 -20.36
CA ILE A 82 -15.15 -7.96 -20.40
C ILE A 82 -14.84 -6.60 -19.78
N LEU A 83 -13.64 -6.44 -19.22
CA LEU A 83 -13.22 -5.20 -18.60
C LEU A 83 -12.82 -4.17 -19.65
N VAL A 84 -13.18 -2.92 -19.42
CA VAL A 84 -12.68 -1.81 -20.23
C VAL A 84 -11.15 -1.78 -20.07
N PRO A 85 -10.39 -1.71 -21.18
CA PRO A 85 -8.92 -1.77 -21.10
C PRO A 85 -8.35 -0.47 -20.55
N ARG A 86 -8.19 -0.43 -19.22
CA ARG A 86 -7.57 0.68 -18.52
C ARG A 86 -6.32 0.18 -17.79
N ARG A 87 -5.30 1.01 -17.76
CA ARG A 87 -4.12 0.70 -16.95
C ARG A 87 -4.41 1.07 -15.51
N GLY A 88 -4.16 0.14 -14.61
CA GLY A 88 -4.41 0.32 -13.19
C GLY A 88 -3.18 0.07 -12.36
N ALA A 89 -3.25 0.47 -11.10
CA ALA A 89 -2.23 0.19 -10.10
C ALA A 89 -2.89 -0.08 -8.75
N ASP A 90 -2.33 -1.02 -8.00
CA ASP A 90 -2.67 -1.20 -6.59
C ASP A 90 -1.86 -0.23 -5.74
N VAL A 91 -2.47 0.29 -4.70
CA VAL A 91 -1.83 1.16 -3.71
C VAL A 91 -1.87 0.49 -2.35
N HIS A 92 -0.71 0.36 -1.71
CA HIS A 92 -0.57 -0.16 -0.35
C HIS A 92 0.03 0.93 0.52
N THR A 93 -0.64 1.29 1.62
CA THR A 93 -0.22 2.38 2.50
C THR A 93 -0.07 1.86 3.93
N VAL A 94 1.03 2.19 4.57
CA VAL A 94 1.29 1.84 5.97
C VAL A 94 1.79 3.07 6.71
N VAL A 95 1.22 3.33 7.88
CA VAL A 95 1.66 4.40 8.79
C VAL A 95 1.84 3.79 10.17
N LEU A 96 2.94 4.11 10.85
CA LEU A 96 3.18 3.66 12.22
C LEU A 96 2.09 4.21 13.17
N ASP A 97 1.73 3.41 14.17
CA ASP A 97 0.63 3.72 15.08
C ASP A 97 0.73 5.10 15.74
N GLY A 98 1.91 5.48 16.20
CA GLY A 98 2.12 6.78 16.85
C GLY A 98 1.94 8.00 15.95
N PHE A 99 1.78 7.79 14.64
CA PHE A 99 1.69 8.87 13.64
C PHE A 99 0.38 8.85 12.86
N ARG A 100 -0.57 8.02 13.28
CA ARG A 100 -1.90 7.96 12.67
C ARG A 100 -2.74 9.16 13.08
N GLY A 101 -3.69 9.53 12.21
CA GLY A 101 -4.59 10.64 12.48
C GLY A 101 -3.94 12.02 12.33
N GLN A 102 -2.76 12.10 11.73
CA GLN A 102 -2.00 13.34 11.55
C GLN A 102 -1.84 13.73 10.08
N GLY A 103 -2.58 13.09 9.19
CA GLY A 103 -2.55 13.40 7.76
C GLY A 103 -1.42 12.72 6.98
N VAL A 104 -0.59 11.90 7.62
CA VAL A 104 0.52 11.20 6.95
C VAL A 104 -0.02 10.23 5.90
N GLY A 105 -1.02 9.43 6.25
CA GLY A 105 -1.62 8.47 5.32
C GLY A 105 -2.25 9.14 4.12
N ALA A 106 -3.02 10.21 4.34
CA ALA A 106 -3.66 10.95 3.25
C ALA A 106 -2.63 11.54 2.29
N ALA A 107 -1.53 12.08 2.81
CA ALA A 107 -0.44 12.61 1.99
C ALA A 107 0.23 11.50 1.17
N LEU A 108 0.45 10.33 1.77
CA LEU A 108 1.02 9.17 1.07
C LEU A 108 0.11 8.67 -0.05
N VAL A 109 -1.20 8.62 0.16
CA VAL A 109 -2.15 8.20 -0.87
C VAL A 109 -2.15 9.18 -2.04
N GLN A 110 -2.14 10.48 -1.77
CA GLN A 110 -2.04 11.50 -2.83
C GLN A 110 -0.75 11.34 -3.64
N GLU A 111 0.36 11.08 -2.97
CA GLU A 111 1.64 10.85 -3.65
C GLU A 111 1.60 9.58 -4.49
N ALA A 112 1.01 8.51 -3.97
CA ALA A 112 0.85 7.26 -4.71
C ALA A 112 0.02 7.45 -5.99
N GLU A 113 -1.04 8.24 -5.94
CA GLU A 113 -1.83 8.57 -7.13
C GLU A 113 -0.98 9.28 -8.19
N LYS A 114 -0.17 10.24 -7.78
CA LYS A 114 0.73 10.96 -8.69
C LYS A 114 1.76 10.01 -9.32
N VAL A 115 2.35 9.15 -8.50
CA VAL A 115 3.33 8.16 -8.96
C VAL A 115 2.69 7.19 -9.95
N ALA A 116 1.51 6.66 -9.63
CA ALA A 116 0.77 5.76 -10.51
C ALA A 116 0.44 6.44 -11.85
N ALA A 117 -0.07 7.66 -11.82
CA ALA A 117 -0.39 8.42 -13.02
C ALA A 117 0.86 8.70 -13.88
N ALA A 118 1.98 9.02 -13.25
CA ALA A 118 3.25 9.25 -13.96
C ALA A 118 3.75 7.98 -14.66
N HIS A 119 3.35 6.79 -14.19
CA HIS A 119 3.66 5.50 -14.81
C HIS A 119 2.54 4.99 -15.74
N GLY A 120 1.59 5.84 -16.09
CA GLY A 120 0.55 5.53 -17.08
C GLY A 120 -0.73 4.94 -16.52
N ALA A 121 -0.89 4.82 -15.22
CA ALA A 121 -2.13 4.34 -14.63
C ALA A 121 -3.22 5.42 -14.68
N SER A 122 -4.44 5.02 -15.04
CA SER A 122 -5.61 5.91 -15.05
C SER A 122 -6.59 5.57 -13.93
N VAL A 123 -6.35 4.51 -13.19
CA VAL A 123 -7.17 4.11 -12.05
C VAL A 123 -6.27 3.46 -10.99
N VAL A 124 -6.55 3.73 -9.72
CA VAL A 124 -5.85 3.12 -8.59
C VAL A 124 -6.84 2.32 -7.75
N PHE A 125 -6.36 1.23 -7.18
CA PHE A 125 -7.16 0.32 -6.36
C PHE A 125 -6.53 0.17 -4.99
N ALA A 126 -7.37 0.00 -3.98
CA ALA A 126 -6.96 -0.41 -2.65
C ALA A 126 -7.75 -1.66 -2.29
N GLY A 127 -7.08 -2.81 -2.20
CA GLY A 127 -7.68 -4.04 -1.74
C GLY A 127 -7.69 -4.05 -0.21
N ILE A 128 -8.88 -4.12 0.38
CA ILE A 128 -9.05 -4.02 1.83
C ILE A 128 -9.78 -5.26 2.33
N PHE A 129 -9.26 -5.86 3.40
CA PHE A 129 -9.94 -6.97 4.06
C PHE A 129 -11.27 -6.46 4.66
N ALA A 130 -12.38 -7.18 4.40
CA ALA A 130 -13.73 -6.66 4.67
C ALA A 130 -13.95 -6.18 6.10
N THR A 131 -13.33 -6.84 7.09
CA THR A 131 -13.47 -6.46 8.50
C THR A 131 -12.53 -5.35 8.95
N ASN A 132 -11.65 -4.87 8.08
CA ASN A 132 -10.74 -3.78 8.38
C ASN A 132 -11.47 -2.43 8.15
N GLU A 133 -12.38 -2.11 9.05
CA GLU A 133 -13.23 -0.91 8.93
C GLU A 133 -12.42 0.39 8.94
N ASP A 134 -11.34 0.44 9.71
CA ASP A 134 -10.45 1.62 9.76
C ASP A 134 -9.86 1.92 8.38
N ALA A 135 -9.39 0.88 7.68
CA ALA A 135 -8.84 1.04 6.34
C ALA A 135 -9.92 1.46 5.33
N VAL A 136 -11.12 0.86 5.41
CA VAL A 136 -12.25 1.25 4.56
C VAL A 136 -12.57 2.73 4.74
N GLY A 137 -12.68 3.19 5.99
CA GLY A 137 -12.94 4.59 6.31
C GLY A 137 -11.83 5.51 5.81
N PHE A 138 -10.58 5.11 5.98
CA PHE A 138 -9.42 5.88 5.53
C PHE A 138 -9.41 6.08 4.02
N TYR A 139 -9.56 4.99 3.25
CA TYR A 139 -9.55 5.09 1.79
C TYR A 139 -10.79 5.81 1.26
N SER A 140 -11.96 5.61 1.89
CA SER A 140 -13.17 6.35 1.53
C SER A 140 -12.99 7.85 1.71
N ALA A 141 -12.37 8.26 2.81
CA ALA A 141 -12.06 9.68 3.06
C ALA A 141 -11.04 10.24 2.06
N SER A 142 -10.23 9.37 1.45
CA SER A 142 -9.26 9.74 0.42
C SER A 142 -9.85 9.69 -1.01
N GLY A 143 -11.16 9.52 -1.14
CA GLY A 143 -11.85 9.57 -2.43
C GLY A 143 -12.07 8.22 -3.10
N PHE A 144 -11.70 7.11 -2.46
CA PHE A 144 -11.94 5.78 -3.02
C PHE A 144 -13.40 5.37 -2.79
N GLY A 145 -14.04 4.80 -3.82
CA GLY A 145 -15.37 4.23 -3.72
C GLY A 145 -15.34 2.72 -3.86
N PRO A 146 -16.37 2.01 -3.39
CA PRO A 146 -16.44 0.56 -3.54
C PRO A 146 -16.59 0.18 -5.01
N ARG A 147 -15.88 -0.86 -5.44
CA ARG A 147 -15.93 -1.31 -6.83
C ARG A 147 -16.47 -2.74 -6.97
N GLU A 148 -15.96 -3.65 -6.15
CA GLU A 148 -16.31 -5.07 -6.25
C GLU A 148 -16.24 -5.74 -4.88
N ILE A 149 -16.79 -6.93 -4.80
CA ILE A 149 -16.74 -7.77 -3.60
C ILE A 149 -15.96 -9.03 -3.94
N LEU A 150 -14.96 -9.34 -3.13
CA LEU A 150 -14.22 -10.60 -3.23
C LEU A 150 -14.82 -11.58 -2.24
N LEU A 151 -15.37 -12.68 -2.75
CA LEU A 151 -15.93 -13.75 -1.94
C LEU A 151 -14.97 -14.94 -1.95
N SER A 152 -14.85 -15.63 -0.82
CA SER A 152 -13.99 -16.79 -0.71
C SER A 152 -14.70 -17.96 -0.06
N LYS A 153 -14.25 -19.17 -0.40
CA LYS A 153 -14.76 -20.40 0.19
C LYS A 153 -13.64 -21.43 0.17
N SER A 154 -13.45 -22.13 1.28
CA SER A 154 -12.50 -23.24 1.32
C SER A 154 -12.98 -24.40 0.45
N CYS A 155 -12.05 -25.04 -0.24
CA CYS A 155 -12.34 -26.18 -1.11
C CYS A 155 -12.13 -27.51 -0.35
N GLY A 156 -12.90 -27.71 0.66
CA GLY A 156 -12.81 -28.91 1.50
C GLY A 156 -11.98 -28.70 2.73
#